data_5746beefd594632a86d4df1b2d11119a
#
_entry.id   5746beefd594632a86d4df1b2d11119a
#
_cell.length_a   1.000
_cell.length_b   1.000
_cell.length_c   1.000
_cell.angle_alpha   90.00
_cell.angle_beta   90.00
_cell.angle_gamma   90.00
#
_symmetry.space_group_name_H-M   'P 1'
#
loop_
_entity.id
_entity.type
_entity.pdbx_description
1 polymer ?
#
loop_
_entity_poly.entity_id
_entity_poly.type
_entity_poly.pdbx_seq_one_letter_code
_entity_poly.pdbx_strand_id
1 'polypeptide(L)' 'LSDPHLVNTAMIAELEALTAARASEIAEAAAIEAALKQLLPGENREDA' A
#
# COMPACT_ATOMS: atom_id res chain seq x y z
N LEU A 1 20.44 23.74 -18.31
CA LEU A 1 19.26 23.77 -18.87
C LEU A 1 18.53 22.51 -18.78
N SER A 2 17.37 22.53 -18.29
CA SER A 2 16.58 21.38 -18.12
C SER A 2 15.77 21.13 -19.31
N ASP A 3 15.63 19.93 -19.66
CA ASP A 3 14.75 19.50 -20.71
C ASP A 3 13.40 19.24 -20.05
N PRO A 4 12.37 19.98 -20.39
CA PRO A 4 11.06 19.76 -19.78
C PRO A 4 10.54 18.35 -19.98
N HIS A 5 10.89 17.74 -21.09
CA HIS A 5 10.45 16.36 -21.33
C HIS A 5 11.11 15.42 -20.33
N LEU A 6 12.37 15.61 -20.04
CA LEU A 6 13.05 14.78 -19.08
C LEU A 6 12.53 15.00 -17.68
N VAL A 7 12.19 16.24 -17.35
CA VAL A 7 11.62 16.55 -16.06
C VAL A 7 10.27 15.86 -15.91
N ASN A 8 9.46 15.94 -16.95
CA ASN A 8 8.16 15.29 -16.93
C ASN A 8 8.28 13.78 -16.78
N THR A 9 9.22 13.20 -17.51
CA THR A 9 9.42 11.76 -17.46
C THR A 9 9.84 11.35 -16.04
N ALA A 10 10.73 12.14 -15.44
CA ALA A 10 11.18 11.84 -14.09
C ALA A 10 10.04 11.97 -13.09
N MET A 11 9.19 12.96 -13.28
CA MET A 11 8.07 13.13 -12.37
C MET A 11 7.06 12.00 -12.48
N ILE A 12 6.81 11.56 -13.70
CA ILE A 12 5.90 10.44 -13.90
C ILE A 12 6.46 9.19 -13.24
N ALA A 13 7.76 8.95 -13.40
CA ALA A 13 8.39 7.80 -12.79
C ALA A 13 8.29 7.86 -11.27
N GLU A 14 8.45 9.06 -10.73
CA GLU A 14 8.35 9.25 -9.30
C GLU A 14 6.93 8.98 -8.82
N LEU A 15 5.96 9.48 -9.54
CA LEU A 15 4.57 9.23 -9.18
C LEU A 15 4.22 7.76 -9.26
N GLU A 16 4.71 7.07 -10.27
CA GLU A 16 4.46 5.65 -10.39
C GLU A 16 5.09 4.89 -9.23
N ALA A 17 6.30 5.29 -8.83
CA ALA A 17 6.98 4.63 -7.73
C ALA A 17 6.23 4.87 -6.43
N LEU A 18 5.76 6.10 -6.22
CA LEU A 18 5.01 6.41 -5.01
C LEU A 18 3.69 5.67 -4.98
N THR A 19 3.02 5.56 -6.10
CA THR A 19 1.77 4.83 -6.20
C THR A 19 1.98 3.37 -5.85
N ALA A 20 3.05 2.78 -6.37
CA ALA A 20 3.35 1.38 -6.09
C ALA A 20 3.71 1.18 -4.62
N ALA A 21 4.51 2.10 -4.06
CA ALA A 21 4.90 1.99 -2.66
C ALA A 21 3.68 2.10 -1.76
N ARG A 22 2.77 2.99 -2.11
CA ARG A 22 1.58 3.16 -1.33
C ARG A 22 0.68 1.94 -1.38
N ALA A 23 0.52 1.35 -2.56
CA ALA A 23 -0.27 0.15 -2.70
C ALA A 23 0.32 -0.99 -1.86
N SER A 24 1.64 -1.07 -1.83
CA SER A 24 2.31 -2.09 -1.04
C SER A 24 2.07 -1.87 0.45
N GLU A 25 2.15 -0.62 0.90
CA GLU A 25 1.91 -0.31 2.30
C GLU A 25 0.48 -0.63 2.71
N ILE A 26 -0.45 -0.31 1.85
CA ILE A 26 -1.85 -0.60 2.14
C ILE A 26 -2.08 -2.10 2.23
N ALA A 27 -1.48 -2.86 1.34
CA ALA A 27 -1.61 -4.31 1.36
C ALA A 27 -1.00 -4.90 2.62
N GLU A 28 0.15 -4.36 3.04
CA GLU A 28 0.78 -4.82 4.27
C GLU A 28 -0.08 -4.52 5.49
N ALA A 29 -0.63 -3.32 5.52
CA ALA A 29 -1.48 -2.95 6.64
C ALA A 29 -2.72 -3.83 6.70
N ALA A 30 -3.29 -4.13 5.55
CA ALA A 30 -4.46 -4.99 5.50
C ALA A 30 -4.13 -6.40 5.96
N ALA A 31 -2.95 -6.89 5.60
CA ALA A 31 -2.54 -8.22 6.02
C ALA A 31 -2.32 -8.28 7.53
N ILE A 32 -1.72 -7.23 8.08
CA ILE A 32 -1.49 -7.18 9.53
C ILE A 32 -2.82 -7.12 10.24
N GLU A 33 -3.73 -6.32 9.73
CA GLU A 33 -5.04 -6.20 10.34
C GLU A 33 -5.77 -7.52 10.33
N ALA A 34 -5.72 -8.23 9.21
CA ALA A 34 -6.36 -9.54 9.11
C ALA A 34 -5.75 -10.53 10.10
N ALA A 35 -4.42 -10.48 10.23
CA ALA A 35 -3.76 -11.37 11.17
C ALA A 35 -4.16 -11.07 12.60
N LEU A 36 -4.28 -9.80 12.93
CA LEU A 36 -4.69 -9.42 14.27
C LEU A 36 -6.10 -9.86 14.57
N LYS A 37 -6.96 -9.74 13.61
CA LYS A 37 -8.34 -10.18 13.80
C LYS A 37 -8.43 -11.67 14.07
N GLN A 38 -7.56 -12.43 13.46
CA GLN A 38 -7.53 -13.86 13.71
C GLN A 38 -7.15 -14.17 15.13
N LEU A 39 -6.40 -13.29 15.76
CA LEU A 39 -5.97 -13.53 17.14
C LEU A 39 -6.95 -13.03 18.17
N LEU A 40 -7.91 -12.23 17.79
CA LEU A 40 -8.86 -11.70 18.76
C LEU A 40 -9.94 -12.71 19.04
N PRO A 41 -10.18 -13.03 20.30
CA PRO A 41 -11.20 -13.99 20.65
C PRO A 41 -12.52 -13.43 20.28
N GLY A 42 -13.38 -13.94 19.85
CA GLY A 42 -14.66 -13.43 19.52
C GLY A 42 -14.78 -12.90 18.14
N GLU A 43 -13.74 -12.44 17.58
CA GLU A 43 -13.80 -11.93 16.28
C GLU A 43 -13.92 -13.01 15.29
N ASN A 44 -13.25 -14.07 15.46
CA ASN A 44 -13.44 -15.09 14.58
C ASN A 44 -14.18 -16.21 15.03
N ARG A 45 -14.94 -16.19 16.04
CA ARG A 45 -15.72 -17.24 16.50
C ARG A 45 -16.94 -17.19 15.86
N GLU A 46 -17.30 -17.93 15.21
CA GLU A 46 -18.51 -17.93 14.66
C GLU A 46 -19.42 -18.43 15.36
N ASP A 47 -19.54 -18.59 16.16
CA ASP A 47 -20.39 -19.05 16.89
C ASP A 47 -21.18 -19.06 17.37
N ALA A 48 -21.33 -19.08 17.48
CA ALA A 48 -21.90 -19.10 17.95
C ALA A 48 -22.46 -19.58 18.39
#